data_abacc4d786fc3596c64185af428c1b95
#
_entry.id   abacc4d786fc3596c64185af428c1b95
#
_cell.length_a   1.000
_cell.length_b   1.000
_cell.length_c   1.000
_cell.angle_alpha   90.00
_cell.angle_beta   90.00
_cell.angle_gamma   90.00
#
_symmetry.space_group_name_H-M   'P 1'
#
loop_
_entity.id
_entity.type
_entity.pdbx_description
1 polymer ?
#
loop_
_entity_poly.entity_id
_entity_poly.type
_entity_poly.pdbx_seq_one_letter_code
_entity_poly.pdbx_strand_id
1 'polypeptide(L)'
;MQYRRFLGEYTIIMFDRVSEPPAHYTVKEMATDTIRAMDALHIRDAYMMGVSAGGMVAQAIAAERPDLVKRLVIGSSTPAMTEHARGILNNWSALAKAGKADELGRSFAEMIYTDAFYVRHKEAILASLSGTTDVELKRFSIFADGLCSFDLTANLHAINCPVLAIGGALDRIFPPKQAMEIARNTGGRFFIFDNYGHAVYDEAADYLDKVWEFFEEERKE
;
A
#
# COMPACT_ATOMS: atom_id res chain seq x y z
N MET A 1 -1.92 -17.88 7.91
CA MET A 1 -0.95 -16.77 8.03
C MET A 1 -0.39 -16.55 6.63
N GLN A 2 -0.70 -15.42 6.03
CA GLN A 2 -0.40 -15.10 4.63
C GLN A 2 1.12 -15.12 4.31
N TYR A 3 1.95 -14.59 5.21
CA TYR A 3 3.40 -14.49 5.03
C TYR A 3 4.21 -15.72 5.51
N ARG A 4 3.57 -16.88 5.68
CA ARG A 4 4.22 -18.09 6.23
C ARG A 4 5.47 -18.52 5.43
N ARG A 5 5.47 -18.29 4.12
CA ARG A 5 6.58 -18.62 3.23
C ARG A 5 7.89 -17.93 3.62
N PHE A 6 7.80 -16.72 4.17
CA PHE A 6 8.99 -15.92 4.51
C PHE A 6 9.61 -16.26 5.86
N LEU A 7 8.87 -16.94 6.77
CA LEU A 7 9.30 -17.14 8.16
C LEU A 7 10.56 -18.01 8.35
N GLY A 8 10.95 -18.80 7.37
CA GLY A 8 12.17 -19.62 7.44
C GLY A 8 13.44 -18.84 7.14
N GLU A 9 13.33 -17.74 6.37
CA GLU A 9 14.46 -17.01 5.80
C GLU A 9 14.52 -15.54 6.25
N TYR A 10 13.40 -14.99 6.71
CA TYR A 10 13.25 -13.58 7.06
C TYR A 10 12.65 -13.36 8.44
N THR A 11 13.12 -12.34 9.12
CA THR A 11 12.36 -11.73 10.22
C THR A 11 11.35 -10.76 9.62
N ILE A 12 10.05 -11.00 9.85
CA ILE A 12 8.99 -10.14 9.35
C ILE A 12 8.67 -9.09 10.39
N ILE A 13 8.76 -7.82 10.00
CA ILE A 13 8.40 -6.67 10.82
C ILE A 13 7.26 -5.94 10.11
N MET A 14 6.12 -5.83 10.78
CA MET A 14 4.96 -5.12 10.27
C MET A 14 4.82 -3.79 11.02
N PHE A 15 4.91 -2.69 10.29
CA PHE A 15 4.66 -1.37 10.85
C PHE A 15 3.18 -1.02 10.70
N ASP A 16 2.52 -0.79 11.82
CA ASP A 16 1.20 -0.16 11.83
C ASP A 16 1.37 1.36 11.95
N ARG A 17 0.33 2.07 11.58
CA ARG A 17 0.26 3.52 11.73
C ARG A 17 0.07 3.89 13.19
N VAL A 18 0.47 5.12 13.55
CA VAL A 18 0.26 5.65 14.91
C VAL A 18 -1.22 5.55 15.30
N SER A 19 -1.46 5.19 16.57
CA SER A 19 -2.83 5.03 17.10
C SER A 19 -3.59 6.35 17.17
N GLU A 20 -2.87 7.43 17.48
CA GLU A 20 -3.43 8.79 17.61
C GLU A 20 -2.71 9.74 16.63
N PRO A 21 -3.07 9.72 15.33
CA PRO A 21 -2.43 10.59 14.35
C PRO A 21 -2.82 12.05 14.61
N PRO A 22 -1.89 13.00 14.39
CA PRO A 22 -2.22 14.42 14.40
C PRO A 22 -3.21 14.75 13.29
N ALA A 23 -3.93 15.89 13.41
CA ALA A 23 -4.96 16.28 12.45
C ALA A 23 -4.47 16.40 10.99
N HIS A 24 -3.18 16.75 10.81
CA HIS A 24 -2.46 16.68 9.54
C HIS A 24 -1.43 15.57 9.63
N TYR A 25 -1.64 14.49 8.89
CA TYR A 25 -0.75 13.33 8.90
C TYR A 25 -0.60 12.79 7.48
N THR A 26 0.30 13.41 6.74
CA THR A 26 0.57 13.12 5.33
C THR A 26 1.46 11.88 5.16
N VAL A 27 1.64 11.42 3.92
CA VAL A 27 2.58 10.32 3.62
C VAL A 27 3.99 10.64 4.10
N LYS A 28 4.41 11.91 4.08
CA LYS A 28 5.72 12.32 4.58
C LYS A 28 5.87 12.08 6.08
N GLU A 29 4.88 12.47 6.90
CA GLU A 29 4.89 12.20 8.33
C GLU A 29 4.83 10.69 8.61
N MET A 30 4.02 9.93 7.87
CA MET A 30 3.96 8.46 7.98
C MET A 30 5.32 7.82 7.68
N ALA A 31 6.00 8.27 6.64
CA ALA A 31 7.35 7.81 6.30
C ALA A 31 8.36 8.18 7.39
N THR A 32 8.33 9.42 7.88
CA THR A 32 9.21 9.90 8.97
C THR A 32 9.06 9.06 10.23
N ASP A 33 7.83 8.74 10.64
CA ASP A 33 7.59 7.91 11.84
C ASP A 33 8.06 6.47 11.62
N THR A 34 7.86 5.91 10.43
CA THR A 34 8.38 4.58 10.08
C THR A 34 9.90 4.56 10.05
N ILE A 35 10.56 5.58 9.49
CA ILE A 35 12.02 5.75 9.51
C ILE A 35 12.54 5.78 10.95
N ARG A 36 11.90 6.57 11.82
CA ARG A 36 12.28 6.61 13.25
C ARG A 36 12.18 5.26 13.93
N ALA A 37 11.11 4.50 13.63
CA ALA A 37 10.94 3.16 14.16
C ALA A 37 12.01 2.19 13.64
N MET A 38 12.33 2.26 12.34
CA MET A 38 13.42 1.48 11.75
C MET A 38 14.78 1.82 12.36
N ASP A 39 15.06 3.10 12.56
CA ASP A 39 16.31 3.55 13.21
C ASP A 39 16.39 3.06 14.66
N ALA A 40 15.31 3.15 15.43
CA ALA A 40 15.25 2.68 16.82
C ALA A 40 15.42 1.15 16.94
N LEU A 41 14.98 0.40 15.94
CA LEU A 41 15.14 -1.06 15.84
C LEU A 41 16.43 -1.47 15.14
N HIS A 42 17.29 -0.52 14.76
CA HIS A 42 18.55 -0.73 14.03
C HIS A 42 18.36 -1.52 12.71
N ILE A 43 17.20 -1.32 12.03
CA ILE A 43 16.91 -1.95 10.76
C ILE A 43 17.65 -1.21 9.65
N ARG A 44 18.40 -1.95 8.83
CA ARG A 44 19.10 -1.49 7.63
C ARG A 44 18.96 -2.55 6.54
N ASP A 45 19.13 -2.16 5.29
CA ASP A 45 19.10 -3.09 4.14
C ASP A 45 17.86 -4.00 4.12
N ALA A 46 16.68 -3.42 4.44
CA ALA A 46 15.45 -4.19 4.52
C ALA A 46 14.90 -4.53 3.13
N TYR A 47 14.39 -5.75 2.99
CA TYR A 47 13.48 -6.10 1.90
C TYR A 47 12.11 -5.55 2.25
N MET A 48 11.73 -4.46 1.59
CA MET A 48 10.52 -3.72 1.95
C MET A 48 9.38 -4.01 0.98
N MET A 49 8.18 -4.22 1.51
CA MET A 49 6.95 -4.30 0.73
C MET A 49 5.92 -3.32 1.27
N GLY A 50 5.37 -2.51 0.39
CA GLY A 50 4.25 -1.61 0.70
C GLY A 50 3.12 -1.79 -0.30
N VAL A 51 1.87 -1.82 0.19
CA VAL A 51 0.68 -1.97 -0.66
C VAL A 51 -0.22 -0.75 -0.48
N SER A 52 -0.80 -0.25 -1.58
CA SER A 52 -1.70 0.90 -1.60
C SER A 52 -1.06 2.12 -0.90
N ALA A 53 -1.67 2.67 0.14
CA ALA A 53 -1.09 3.73 0.98
C ALA A 53 0.29 3.34 1.56
N GLY A 54 0.47 2.06 1.94
CA GLY A 54 1.77 1.54 2.38
C GLY A 54 2.83 1.59 1.27
N GLY A 55 2.41 1.45 0.01
CA GLY A 55 3.30 1.63 -1.15
C GLY A 55 3.76 3.06 -1.34
N MET A 56 2.92 4.07 -1.04
CA MET A 56 3.32 5.48 -1.04
C MET A 56 4.35 5.76 0.07
N VAL A 57 4.10 5.23 1.27
CA VAL A 57 5.01 5.37 2.42
C VAL A 57 6.35 4.69 2.11
N ALA A 58 6.34 3.48 1.55
CA ALA A 58 7.55 2.74 1.21
C ALA A 58 8.39 3.46 0.12
N GLN A 59 7.74 4.07 -0.88
CA GLN A 59 8.41 4.93 -1.87
C GLN A 59 9.07 6.13 -1.21
N ALA A 60 8.36 6.82 -0.31
CA ALA A 60 8.89 7.98 0.40
C ALA A 60 10.10 7.61 1.28
N ILE A 61 10.05 6.47 1.99
CA ILE A 61 11.16 5.95 2.78
C ILE A 61 12.37 5.66 1.89
N ALA A 62 12.17 4.92 0.79
CA ALA A 62 13.26 4.53 -0.09
C ALA A 62 13.94 5.72 -0.79
N ALA A 63 13.18 6.80 -1.08
CA ALA A 63 13.71 8.03 -1.64
C ALA A 63 14.46 8.88 -0.61
N GLU A 64 13.98 8.94 0.65
CA GLU A 64 14.56 9.76 1.71
C GLU A 64 15.75 9.06 2.40
N ARG A 65 15.64 7.74 2.60
CA ARG A 65 16.61 6.92 3.34
C ARG A 65 16.96 5.64 2.56
N PRO A 66 17.69 5.77 1.44
CA PRO A 66 18.06 4.61 0.62
C PRO A 66 18.89 3.55 1.36
N ASP A 67 19.58 3.93 2.46
CA ASP A 67 20.30 3.02 3.35
C ASP A 67 19.40 2.04 4.11
N LEU A 68 18.11 2.30 4.18
CA LEU A 68 17.17 1.43 4.89
C LEU A 68 16.60 0.33 3.99
N VAL A 69 16.65 0.50 2.66
CA VAL A 69 15.91 -0.36 1.72
C VAL A 69 16.84 -1.05 0.73
N LYS A 70 16.95 -2.35 0.84
CA LYS A 70 17.76 -3.18 -0.07
C LYS A 70 17.02 -3.54 -1.35
N ARG A 71 15.74 -3.90 -1.26
CA ARG A 71 14.83 -4.15 -2.38
C ARG A 71 13.43 -3.68 -2.03
N LEU A 72 12.69 -3.19 -3.00
CA LEU A 72 11.37 -2.57 -2.78
C LEU A 72 10.30 -3.20 -3.66
N VAL A 73 9.26 -3.73 -3.05
CA VAL A 73 8.02 -4.13 -3.73
C VAL A 73 6.92 -3.11 -3.43
N ILE A 74 6.30 -2.59 -4.49
CA ILE A 74 5.22 -1.61 -4.42
C ILE A 74 3.99 -2.24 -5.06
N GLY A 75 2.98 -2.59 -4.24
CA GLY A 75 1.73 -3.21 -4.70
C GLY A 75 0.59 -2.21 -4.80
N SER A 76 -0.20 -2.23 -5.89
CA SER A 76 -1.45 -1.46 -6.03
C SER A 76 -1.32 -0.01 -5.53
N SER A 77 -0.31 0.72 -5.97
CA SER A 77 0.02 2.05 -5.47
C SER A 77 0.30 3.03 -6.63
N THR A 78 0.62 4.27 -6.29
CA THR A 78 0.84 5.36 -7.27
C THR A 78 2.07 6.18 -6.89
N PRO A 79 2.77 6.79 -7.84
CA PRO A 79 3.84 7.75 -7.55
C PRO A 79 3.30 9.14 -7.16
N ALA A 80 2.06 9.45 -7.57
CA ALA A 80 1.36 10.68 -7.21
C ALA A 80 -0.15 10.45 -7.17
N MET A 81 -0.83 11.19 -6.30
CA MET A 81 -2.29 11.12 -6.16
C MET A 81 -2.98 11.71 -7.37
N THR A 82 -3.73 10.87 -8.10
CA THR A 82 -4.53 11.31 -9.25
C THR A 82 -5.82 12.00 -8.79
N GLU A 83 -6.43 12.84 -9.64
CA GLU A 83 -7.72 13.44 -9.35
C GLU A 83 -8.83 12.40 -9.11
N HIS A 84 -8.83 11.32 -9.90
CA HIS A 84 -9.76 10.21 -9.73
C HIS A 84 -9.63 9.54 -8.35
N ALA A 85 -8.42 9.14 -7.96
CA ALA A 85 -8.18 8.50 -6.66
C ALA A 85 -8.47 9.46 -5.50
N ARG A 86 -8.13 10.75 -5.65
CA ARG A 86 -8.46 11.79 -4.67
C ARG A 86 -9.97 11.90 -4.46
N GLY A 87 -10.77 11.83 -5.53
CA GLY A 87 -12.23 11.82 -5.45
C GLY A 87 -12.76 10.64 -4.62
N ILE A 88 -12.20 9.44 -4.79
CA ILE A 88 -12.56 8.26 -4.01
C ILE A 88 -12.21 8.45 -2.53
N LEU A 89 -10.97 8.88 -2.24
CA LEU A 89 -10.51 9.10 -0.86
C LEU A 89 -11.31 10.19 -0.14
N ASN A 90 -11.63 11.28 -0.83
CA ASN A 90 -12.48 12.35 -0.28
C ASN A 90 -13.88 11.86 0.08
N ASN A 91 -14.48 10.99 -0.77
CA ASN A 91 -15.77 10.37 -0.47
C ASN A 91 -15.67 9.47 0.77
N TRP A 92 -14.66 8.63 0.86
CA TRP A 92 -14.43 7.76 2.02
C TRP A 92 -14.17 8.55 3.30
N SER A 93 -13.38 9.62 3.23
CA SER A 93 -13.15 10.52 4.36
C SER A 93 -14.44 11.22 4.81
N ALA A 94 -15.28 11.66 3.86
CA ALA A 94 -16.57 12.27 4.18
C ALA A 94 -17.52 11.27 4.88
N LEU A 95 -17.60 10.02 4.41
CA LEU A 95 -18.39 8.96 5.05
C LEU A 95 -17.89 8.68 6.46
N ALA A 96 -16.57 8.59 6.65
CA ALA A 96 -15.98 8.38 7.97
C ALA A 96 -16.29 9.53 8.93
N LYS A 97 -16.11 10.78 8.50
CA LYS A 97 -16.44 11.98 9.29
C LYS A 97 -17.92 12.08 9.64
N ALA A 98 -18.80 11.54 8.81
CA ALA A 98 -20.23 11.48 9.04
C ALA A 98 -20.67 10.29 9.93
N GLY A 99 -19.75 9.46 10.42
CA GLY A 99 -20.08 8.27 11.22
C GLY A 99 -20.74 7.14 10.44
N LYS A 100 -20.65 7.14 9.09
CA LYS A 100 -21.33 6.20 8.20
C LYS A 100 -20.49 4.95 7.93
N ALA A 101 -20.18 4.20 8.98
CA ALA A 101 -19.28 3.04 8.94
C ALA A 101 -19.70 1.99 7.89
N ASP A 102 -20.98 1.62 7.85
CA ASP A 102 -21.50 0.59 6.92
C ASP A 102 -21.44 1.05 5.46
N GLU A 103 -21.74 2.34 5.19
CA GLU A 103 -21.64 2.92 3.84
C GLU A 103 -20.16 2.98 3.39
N LEU A 104 -19.27 3.39 4.29
CA LEU A 104 -17.83 3.40 4.06
C LEU A 104 -17.31 1.99 3.77
N GLY A 105 -17.62 1.02 4.62
CA GLY A 105 -17.15 -0.36 4.47
C GLY A 105 -17.61 -0.98 3.15
N ARG A 106 -18.87 -0.75 2.75
CA ARG A 106 -19.40 -1.21 1.47
C ARG A 106 -18.69 -0.54 0.30
N SER A 107 -18.61 0.79 0.30
CA SER A 107 -17.94 1.56 -0.77
C SER A 107 -16.47 1.18 -0.90
N PHE A 108 -15.79 0.98 0.22
CA PHE A 108 -14.39 0.53 0.25
C PHE A 108 -14.25 -0.85 -0.39
N ALA A 109 -15.04 -1.83 0.05
CA ALA A 109 -14.97 -3.19 -0.45
C ALA A 109 -15.29 -3.28 -1.97
N GLU A 110 -16.31 -2.56 -2.44
CA GLU A 110 -16.69 -2.52 -3.86
C GLU A 110 -15.59 -1.91 -4.75
N MET A 111 -14.78 -1.01 -4.21
CA MET A 111 -13.69 -0.37 -4.96
C MET A 111 -12.41 -1.21 -4.99
N ILE A 112 -12.09 -1.92 -3.91
CA ILE A 112 -10.81 -2.64 -3.81
C ILE A 112 -10.85 -4.05 -4.38
N TYR A 113 -11.98 -4.76 -4.28
CA TYR A 113 -12.12 -6.12 -4.79
C TYR A 113 -12.72 -6.16 -6.20
N THR A 114 -12.42 -7.22 -6.95
CA THR A 114 -13.16 -7.52 -8.18
C THR A 114 -14.62 -7.87 -7.87
N ASP A 115 -15.53 -7.64 -8.83
CA ASP A 115 -16.95 -7.96 -8.64
C ASP A 115 -17.16 -9.44 -8.32
N ALA A 116 -16.40 -10.32 -8.99
CA ALA A 116 -16.49 -11.76 -8.78
C ALA A 116 -16.05 -12.17 -7.36
N PHE A 117 -14.95 -11.57 -6.87
CA PHE A 117 -14.47 -11.84 -5.52
C PHE A 117 -15.40 -11.25 -4.47
N TYR A 118 -15.81 -9.99 -4.65
CA TYR A 118 -16.74 -9.33 -3.73
C TYR A 118 -18.07 -10.09 -3.59
N VAL A 119 -18.69 -10.48 -4.69
CA VAL A 119 -19.97 -11.23 -4.66
C VAL A 119 -19.80 -12.56 -3.91
N ARG A 120 -18.68 -13.27 -4.14
CA ARG A 120 -18.40 -14.57 -3.49
C ARG A 120 -18.14 -14.44 -2.00
N HIS A 121 -17.49 -13.38 -1.54
CA HIS A 121 -17.01 -13.22 -0.18
C HIS A 121 -17.69 -12.08 0.59
N LYS A 122 -18.77 -11.52 0.05
CA LYS A 122 -19.43 -10.31 0.54
C LYS A 122 -19.74 -10.34 2.03
N GLU A 123 -20.34 -11.44 2.52
CA GLU A 123 -20.71 -11.57 3.92
C GLU A 123 -19.50 -11.52 4.86
N ALA A 124 -18.44 -12.26 4.52
CA ALA A 124 -17.20 -12.28 5.30
C ALA A 124 -16.48 -10.92 5.27
N ILE A 125 -16.44 -10.27 4.11
CA ILE A 125 -15.83 -8.94 3.95
C ILE A 125 -16.58 -7.91 4.79
N LEU A 126 -17.91 -7.83 4.65
CA LEU A 126 -18.70 -6.87 5.41
C LEU A 126 -18.69 -7.17 6.91
N ALA A 127 -18.66 -8.44 7.30
CA ALA A 127 -18.50 -8.82 8.71
C ALA A 127 -17.16 -8.36 9.30
N SER A 128 -16.07 -8.42 8.53
CA SER A 128 -14.75 -7.94 8.97
C SER A 128 -14.66 -6.42 9.12
N LEU A 129 -15.52 -5.69 8.43
CA LEU A 129 -15.62 -4.23 8.48
C LEU A 129 -16.70 -3.74 9.45
N SER A 130 -17.51 -4.66 9.99
CA SER A 130 -18.54 -4.31 10.96
C SER A 130 -17.94 -3.99 12.33
N GLY A 131 -18.65 -3.12 13.08
CA GLY A 131 -18.23 -2.75 14.43
C GLY A 131 -17.11 -1.71 14.47
N THR A 132 -16.80 -1.06 13.35
CA THR A 132 -15.86 0.07 13.29
C THR A 132 -16.31 1.18 14.24
N THR A 133 -15.44 1.57 15.14
CA THR A 133 -15.70 2.58 16.17
C THR A 133 -15.53 4.00 15.63
N ASP A 134 -16.09 5.00 16.32
CA ASP A 134 -15.89 6.42 15.98
C ASP A 134 -14.42 6.83 16.01
N VAL A 135 -13.61 6.23 16.89
CA VAL A 135 -12.18 6.45 16.97
C VAL A 135 -11.47 5.95 15.71
N GLU A 136 -11.85 4.79 15.21
CA GLU A 136 -11.30 4.20 13.98
C GLU A 136 -11.75 4.99 12.75
N LEU A 137 -13.01 5.43 12.70
CA LEU A 137 -13.51 6.29 11.62
C LEU A 137 -12.75 7.63 11.58
N LYS A 138 -12.53 8.26 12.74
CA LYS A 138 -11.75 9.48 12.83
C LYS A 138 -10.31 9.25 12.36
N ARG A 139 -9.68 8.18 12.82
CA ARG A 139 -8.32 7.77 12.40
C ARG A 139 -8.26 7.55 10.88
N PHE A 140 -9.22 6.79 10.34
CA PHE A 140 -9.34 6.54 8.90
C PHE A 140 -9.45 7.85 8.09
N SER A 141 -10.30 8.79 8.54
CA SER A 141 -10.48 10.05 7.82
C SER A 141 -9.19 10.88 7.77
N ILE A 142 -8.42 10.93 8.86
CA ILE A 142 -7.13 11.62 8.89
C ILE A 142 -6.14 10.99 7.91
N PHE A 143 -6.06 9.65 7.88
CA PHE A 143 -5.19 8.95 6.92
C PHE A 143 -5.64 9.19 5.47
N ALA A 144 -6.94 9.08 5.17
CA ALA A 144 -7.45 9.30 3.83
C ALA A 144 -7.15 10.73 3.33
N ASP A 145 -7.36 11.73 4.18
CA ASP A 145 -7.02 13.13 3.88
C ASP A 145 -5.52 13.31 3.64
N GLY A 146 -4.68 12.68 4.47
CA GLY A 146 -3.23 12.77 4.38
C GLY A 146 -2.62 12.18 3.10
N LEU A 147 -3.30 11.22 2.47
CA LEU A 147 -2.87 10.64 1.20
C LEU A 147 -3.12 11.59 0.01
N CYS A 148 -4.12 12.47 0.11
CA CYS A 148 -4.59 13.29 -1.02
C CYS A 148 -3.55 14.25 -1.60
N SER A 149 -2.52 14.61 -0.82
CA SER A 149 -1.44 15.51 -1.24
C SER A 149 -0.18 14.78 -1.74
N PHE A 150 -0.20 13.45 -1.78
CA PHE A 150 0.98 12.68 -2.14
C PHE A 150 1.41 12.93 -3.59
N ASP A 151 2.67 13.32 -3.77
CA ASP A 151 3.35 13.42 -5.05
C ASP A 151 4.86 13.22 -4.84
N LEU A 152 5.39 12.13 -5.34
CA LEU A 152 6.81 11.79 -5.31
C LEU A 152 7.45 11.81 -6.72
N THR A 153 6.71 12.23 -7.75
CA THR A 153 7.16 12.13 -9.15
C THR A 153 8.52 12.76 -9.39
N ALA A 154 8.78 13.91 -8.80
CA ALA A 154 10.07 14.62 -8.91
C ALA A 154 11.23 13.88 -8.21
N ASN A 155 10.94 13.02 -7.24
CA ASN A 155 11.94 12.37 -6.38
C ASN A 155 12.02 10.84 -6.55
N LEU A 156 11.26 10.24 -7.47
CA LEU A 156 11.32 8.79 -7.72
C LEU A 156 12.71 8.33 -8.12
N HIS A 157 13.47 9.16 -8.82
CA HIS A 157 14.85 8.88 -9.23
C HIS A 157 15.84 8.74 -8.06
N ALA A 158 15.45 9.18 -6.84
CA ALA A 158 16.25 9.00 -5.64
C ALA A 158 16.13 7.60 -5.03
N ILE A 159 15.17 6.78 -5.50
CA ILE A 159 15.07 5.37 -5.12
C ILE A 159 16.16 4.59 -5.84
N ASN A 160 17.20 4.18 -5.10
CA ASN A 160 18.41 3.58 -5.67
C ASN A 160 18.45 2.05 -5.57
N CYS A 161 17.46 1.42 -4.92
CA CYS A 161 17.39 -0.03 -4.81
C CYS A 161 16.59 -0.64 -5.98
N PRO A 162 16.74 -1.95 -6.27
CA PRO A 162 15.86 -2.65 -7.19
C PRO A 162 14.38 -2.52 -6.79
N VAL A 163 13.50 -2.22 -7.76
CA VAL A 163 12.06 -2.02 -7.53
C VAL A 163 11.26 -3.00 -8.38
N LEU A 164 10.22 -3.59 -7.77
CA LEU A 164 9.15 -4.30 -8.44
C LEU A 164 7.81 -3.63 -8.11
N ALA A 165 7.15 -3.06 -9.12
CA ALA A 165 5.81 -2.51 -8.99
C ALA A 165 4.77 -3.54 -9.46
N ILE A 166 3.81 -3.88 -8.59
CA ILE A 166 2.77 -4.87 -8.88
C ILE A 166 1.41 -4.18 -8.90
N GLY A 167 0.56 -4.50 -9.90
CA GLY A 167 -0.80 -3.97 -9.99
C GLY A 167 -1.79 -5.00 -10.52
N GLY A 168 -3.08 -4.71 -10.34
CA GLY A 168 -4.17 -5.44 -10.98
C GLY A 168 -4.68 -4.71 -12.23
N ALA A 169 -4.97 -5.43 -13.32
CA ALA A 169 -5.50 -4.83 -14.54
C ALA A 169 -6.89 -4.19 -14.35
N LEU A 170 -7.63 -4.66 -13.35
CA LEU A 170 -8.97 -4.20 -12.98
C LEU A 170 -8.98 -3.24 -11.78
N ASP A 171 -7.80 -2.73 -11.38
CA ASP A 171 -7.70 -1.78 -10.27
C ASP A 171 -8.43 -0.48 -10.59
N ARG A 172 -9.48 -0.20 -9.82
CA ARG A 172 -10.37 0.97 -9.98
C ARG A 172 -9.82 2.22 -9.31
N ILE A 173 -8.78 2.09 -8.46
CA ILE A 173 -8.18 3.19 -7.70
C ILE A 173 -6.88 3.64 -8.36
N PHE A 174 -5.97 2.70 -8.54
CA PHE A 174 -4.66 2.92 -9.17
C PHE A 174 -4.49 1.99 -10.38
N PRO A 175 -4.97 2.42 -11.57
CA PRO A 175 -4.87 1.62 -12.80
C PRO A 175 -3.42 1.18 -13.11
N PRO A 176 -3.22 0.13 -13.92
CA PRO A 176 -1.90 -0.45 -14.24
C PRO A 176 -0.82 0.54 -14.64
N LYS A 177 -1.22 1.64 -15.27
CA LYS A 177 -0.30 2.73 -15.67
C LYS A 177 0.51 3.30 -14.51
N GLN A 178 -0.01 3.23 -13.28
CA GLN A 178 0.69 3.74 -12.09
C GLN A 178 1.88 2.84 -11.74
N ALA A 179 1.69 1.51 -11.76
CA ALA A 179 2.79 0.58 -11.56
C ALA A 179 3.86 0.69 -12.66
N MET A 180 3.43 0.85 -13.92
CA MET A 180 4.33 1.08 -15.06
C MET A 180 5.12 2.39 -14.92
N GLU A 181 4.48 3.45 -14.41
CA GLU A 181 5.10 4.75 -14.17
C GLU A 181 6.15 4.68 -13.07
N ILE A 182 5.83 4.01 -11.94
CA ILE A 182 6.80 3.75 -10.87
C ILE A 182 8.01 3.02 -11.43
N ALA A 183 7.81 1.89 -12.11
CA ALA A 183 8.90 1.09 -12.67
C ALA A 183 9.77 1.90 -13.63
N ARG A 184 9.16 2.66 -14.55
CA ARG A 184 9.90 3.47 -15.51
C ARG A 184 10.78 4.54 -14.85
N ASN A 185 10.27 5.21 -13.82
CA ASN A 185 10.98 6.33 -13.19
C ASN A 185 12.01 5.89 -12.12
N THR A 186 11.92 4.64 -11.66
CA THR A 186 12.91 4.04 -10.74
C THR A 186 13.92 3.14 -11.46
N GLY A 187 13.78 2.93 -12.77
CA GLY A 187 14.57 1.92 -13.48
C GLY A 187 14.23 0.48 -13.07
N GLY A 188 13.11 0.28 -12.39
CA GLY A 188 12.63 -1.00 -11.90
C GLY A 188 11.81 -1.80 -12.90
N ARG A 189 11.15 -2.83 -12.40
CA ARG A 189 10.25 -3.70 -13.18
C ARG A 189 8.82 -3.55 -12.70
N PHE A 190 7.87 -3.97 -13.54
CA PHE A 190 6.47 -4.09 -13.13
C PHE A 190 5.91 -5.47 -13.48
N PHE A 191 4.86 -5.87 -12.78
CA PHE A 191 4.04 -7.04 -13.06
C PHE A 191 2.55 -6.69 -12.88
N ILE A 192 1.73 -7.02 -13.89
CA ILE A 192 0.29 -6.75 -13.86
C ILE A 192 -0.46 -8.07 -13.87
N PHE A 193 -1.32 -8.27 -12.89
CA PHE A 193 -2.24 -9.40 -12.81
C PHE A 193 -3.52 -9.08 -13.60
N ASP A 194 -3.79 -9.82 -14.69
CA ASP A 194 -4.84 -9.48 -15.67
C ASP A 194 -6.26 -9.46 -15.12
N ASN A 195 -6.61 -10.34 -14.20
CA ASN A 195 -7.97 -10.55 -13.73
C ASN A 195 -8.25 -10.05 -12.31
N TYR A 196 -7.42 -9.16 -11.79
CA TYR A 196 -7.46 -8.75 -10.39
C TYR A 196 -7.61 -7.24 -10.24
N GLY A 197 -8.25 -6.83 -9.12
CA GLY A 197 -8.50 -5.45 -8.76
C GLY A 197 -7.38 -4.84 -7.91
N HIS A 198 -7.76 -3.84 -7.11
CA HIS A 198 -6.85 -3.15 -6.20
C HIS A 198 -6.31 -4.09 -5.11
N ALA A 199 -7.16 -4.99 -4.60
CA ALA A 199 -6.78 -5.96 -3.58
C ALA A 199 -6.11 -7.22 -4.17
N VAL A 200 -5.33 -7.09 -5.25
CA VAL A 200 -4.63 -8.22 -5.88
C VAL A 200 -3.80 -9.05 -4.90
N TYR A 201 -3.27 -8.43 -3.85
CA TYR A 201 -2.51 -9.10 -2.79
C TYR A 201 -3.36 -10.05 -1.91
N ASP A 202 -4.69 -9.87 -1.90
CA ASP A 202 -5.65 -10.75 -1.23
C ASP A 202 -6.28 -11.75 -2.19
N GLU A 203 -6.52 -11.32 -3.44
CA GLU A 203 -7.25 -12.12 -4.42
C GLU A 203 -6.35 -13.12 -5.17
N ALA A 204 -5.09 -12.77 -5.46
CA ALA A 204 -4.18 -13.60 -6.25
C ALA A 204 -3.34 -14.51 -5.34
N ALA A 205 -3.53 -15.82 -5.47
CA ALA A 205 -2.84 -16.81 -4.65
C ALA A 205 -1.31 -16.78 -4.86
N ASP A 206 -0.84 -16.38 -6.03
CA ASP A 206 0.57 -16.31 -6.42
C ASP A 206 1.21 -14.91 -6.24
N TYR A 207 0.48 -13.94 -5.65
CA TYR A 207 1.03 -12.61 -5.40
C TYR A 207 2.32 -12.66 -4.58
N LEU A 208 2.30 -13.37 -3.46
CA LEU A 208 3.47 -13.51 -2.59
C LEU A 208 4.58 -14.38 -3.20
N ASP A 209 4.26 -15.22 -4.19
CA ASP A 209 5.28 -15.94 -4.95
C ASP A 209 6.09 -14.97 -5.82
N LYS A 210 5.44 -13.98 -6.44
CA LYS A 210 6.12 -12.92 -7.19
C LYS A 210 7.01 -12.05 -6.31
N VAL A 211 6.52 -11.73 -5.09
CA VAL A 211 7.33 -10.99 -4.10
C VAL A 211 8.55 -11.81 -3.68
N TRP A 212 8.34 -13.09 -3.39
CA TRP A 212 9.41 -14.01 -3.01
C TRP A 212 10.46 -14.14 -4.12
N GLU A 213 10.04 -14.42 -5.35
CA GLU A 213 10.92 -14.53 -6.51
C GLU A 213 11.82 -13.30 -6.64
N PHE A 214 11.23 -12.11 -6.51
CA PHE A 214 11.96 -10.85 -6.61
C PHE A 214 12.95 -10.66 -5.45
N PHE A 215 12.60 -11.01 -4.21
CA PHE A 215 13.52 -10.88 -3.08
C PHE A 215 14.68 -11.87 -3.12
N GLU A 216 14.49 -13.06 -3.70
CA GLU A 216 15.50 -14.11 -3.77
C GLU A 216 16.46 -14.00 -4.98
N GLU A 217 16.24 -13.08 -5.91
CA GLU A 217 17.10 -12.95 -7.09
C GLU A 217 18.57 -12.71 -6.75
N GLU A 218 18.83 -11.84 -5.76
CA GLU A 218 20.21 -11.52 -5.34
C GLU A 218 20.89 -12.67 -4.56
N ARG A 219 20.11 -13.55 -3.95
CA ARG A 219 20.65 -14.69 -3.17
C ARG A 219 21.10 -15.85 -4.06
N LYS A 220 20.83 -15.76 -5.36
CA LYS A 220 21.19 -16.78 -6.36
C LYS A 220 22.43 -16.40 -7.18
N GLU A 221 22.89 -15.16 -7.07
CA GLU A 221 24.13 -14.66 -7.65
C GLU A 221 25.29 -14.75 -6.63
#